data_fc3f30c4b20fb862d692212576cba32c
#
_entry.id   fc3f30c4b20fb862d692212576cba32c
#
_cell.length_a   1.000
_cell.length_b   1.000
_cell.length_c   1.000
_cell.angle_alpha   90.00
_cell.angle_beta   90.00
_cell.angle_gamma   90.00
#
_symmetry.space_group_name_H-M   'P 1'
#
loop_
_entity.id
_entity.type
_entity.pdbx_description
1 polymer ?
#
loop_
_entity_poly.entity_id
_entity_poly.type
_entity_poly.pdbx_seq_one_letter_code
_entity_poly.pdbx_strand_id
1 'polypeptide(L)'
;LKNYGGIFLRFREGTYAASDRIGQKSPKFSHKWGEHRFSSDQLKGQNCLLLFLDERGEFCKQALQIAESVSLQENLTPVILYIEKQPENIENRSGAIILEYTGKTASEYGVTGYPTLFLLDPEGTIRFVKIGYSPLLAEELELAVRQILHDRPIQAQKNK
;
A
#
# COMPACT_ATOMS: atom_id res chain seq x y z
N LEU A 1 27.22 19.28 2.99
CA LEU A 1 26.34 18.26 3.25
C LEU A 1 26.17 17.96 4.66
N LYS A 2 27.17 17.86 5.37
CA LYS A 2 27.06 17.55 6.72
C LYS A 2 26.43 18.59 7.47
N ASN A 3 26.56 19.77 7.09
CA ASN A 3 26.11 20.81 7.87
C ASN A 3 24.72 21.05 7.82
N TYR A 4 24.09 20.81 6.74
CA TYR A 4 22.71 20.92 6.77
C TYR A 4 22.17 19.59 7.10
N GLY A 5 22.89 18.87 7.88
CA GLY A 5 22.52 17.58 8.29
C GLY A 5 21.16 17.53 8.93
N GLY A 6 20.81 18.51 9.72
CA GLY A 6 19.53 18.50 10.36
C GLY A 6 18.38 18.51 9.40
N ILE A 7 18.42 19.42 8.46
CA ILE A 7 17.37 19.51 7.48
C ILE A 7 17.41 18.30 6.57
N PHE A 8 18.61 17.94 6.18
CA PHE A 8 18.80 16.81 5.31
C PHE A 8 18.29 15.53 5.96
N LEU A 9 18.58 15.35 7.24
CA LEU A 9 18.11 14.18 7.93
C LEU A 9 16.61 14.15 8.03
N ARG A 10 15.99 15.29 8.31
CA ARG A 10 14.56 15.34 8.37
C ARG A 10 13.94 14.99 7.04
N PHE A 11 14.53 15.50 5.97
CA PHE A 11 14.06 15.18 4.65
C PHE A 11 14.20 13.69 4.37
N ARG A 12 15.33 13.14 4.76
CA ARG A 12 15.57 11.73 4.55
C ARG A 12 14.60 10.87 5.33
N GLU A 13 14.31 11.26 6.55
CA GLU A 13 13.34 10.53 7.33
C GLU A 13 12.00 10.51 6.64
N GLY A 14 11.57 11.65 6.11
CA GLY A 14 10.34 11.71 5.39
C GLY A 14 10.37 10.85 4.14
N THR A 15 11.52 10.85 3.45
CA THR A 15 11.64 10.09 2.22
C THR A 15 11.68 8.60 2.49
N TYR A 16 12.42 8.19 3.51
CA TYR A 16 12.64 6.79 3.77
C TYR A 16 11.62 6.15 4.69
N ALA A 17 10.77 6.95 5.34
CA ALA A 17 9.90 6.41 6.37
C ALA A 17 9.07 5.23 5.88
N ALA A 18 8.52 5.33 4.68
CA ALA A 18 7.71 4.24 4.14
C ALA A 18 8.59 3.03 3.80
N SER A 19 9.71 3.26 3.15
CA SER A 19 10.60 2.16 2.74
C SER A 19 11.20 1.45 3.93
N ASP A 20 11.48 2.18 4.99
CA ASP A 20 12.06 1.58 6.19
C ASP A 20 11.10 0.64 6.89
N ARG A 21 9.85 0.64 6.50
CA ARG A 21 8.88 -0.24 7.11
C ARG A 21 8.89 -1.65 6.56
N ILE A 22 9.68 -1.88 5.52
CA ILE A 22 9.76 -3.23 4.95
C ILE A 22 10.29 -4.17 6.03
N GLY A 23 9.57 -5.28 6.23
CA GLY A 23 9.93 -6.25 7.25
C GLY A 23 9.26 -6.01 8.58
N GLN A 24 8.57 -4.88 8.75
CA GLN A 24 7.87 -4.57 9.99
C GLN A 24 6.40 -4.88 9.86
N LYS A 25 5.76 -5.04 11.00
CA LYS A 25 4.31 -5.20 11.00
C LYS A 25 3.67 -3.90 10.56
N SER A 26 2.66 -4.00 9.74
CA SER A 26 1.96 -2.82 9.27
C SER A 26 1.17 -2.18 10.41
N PRO A 27 1.13 -0.86 10.48
CA PRO A 27 0.33 -0.18 11.49
C PRO A 27 -1.15 -0.54 11.33
N LYS A 28 -1.82 -0.70 12.44
CA LYS A 28 -3.25 -1.01 12.43
C LYS A 28 -4.04 0.26 12.23
N PHE A 29 -5.16 0.13 11.55
CA PHE A 29 -6.02 1.27 11.34
C PHE A 29 -7.46 0.80 11.20
N SER A 30 -8.39 1.72 11.43
CA SER A 30 -9.79 1.47 11.19
C SER A 30 -10.44 2.76 10.76
N HIS A 31 -11.44 2.63 9.90
CA HIS A 31 -12.15 3.77 9.37
C HIS A 31 -13.64 3.48 9.39
N LYS A 32 -14.40 4.54 9.55
CA LYS A 32 -15.84 4.42 9.61
C LYS A 32 -16.44 5.41 8.62
N TRP A 33 -17.35 4.94 7.81
CA TRP A 33 -18.07 5.83 6.90
C TRP A 33 -19.52 5.40 6.87
N GLY A 34 -20.39 6.33 7.27
CA GLY A 34 -21.79 5.98 7.41
C GLY A 34 -21.95 4.91 8.48
N GLU A 35 -22.61 3.84 8.11
CA GLU A 35 -22.80 2.72 9.01
C GLU A 35 -21.76 1.64 8.80
N HIS A 36 -20.83 1.87 7.88
CA HIS A 36 -19.81 0.88 7.56
C HIS A 36 -18.56 1.15 8.39
N ARG A 37 -17.87 0.09 8.71
CA ARG A 37 -16.61 0.19 9.43
C ARG A 37 -15.63 -0.83 8.85
N PHE A 38 -14.40 -0.40 8.65
CA PHE A 38 -13.34 -1.28 8.21
C PHE A 38 -12.21 -1.25 9.22
N SER A 39 -11.69 -2.41 9.55
CA SER A 39 -10.52 -2.53 10.42
C SER A 39 -9.46 -3.34 9.70
N SER A 40 -8.20 -2.94 9.84
CA SER A 40 -7.11 -3.68 9.22
C SER A 40 -7.00 -5.09 9.77
N ASP A 41 -7.60 -5.37 10.92
CA ASP A 41 -7.63 -6.73 11.44
C ASP A 41 -8.36 -7.68 10.50
N GLN A 42 -9.24 -7.16 9.65
CA GLN A 42 -9.97 -7.96 8.69
C GLN A 42 -9.08 -8.48 7.57
N LEU A 43 -7.88 -7.94 7.45
CA LEU A 43 -6.94 -8.34 6.40
C LEU A 43 -6.07 -9.51 6.80
N LYS A 44 -6.14 -9.92 8.06
CA LYS A 44 -5.32 -11.02 8.54
C LYS A 44 -5.58 -12.28 7.73
N GLY A 45 -4.52 -12.95 7.34
CA GLY A 45 -4.65 -14.17 6.55
C GLY A 45 -4.69 -13.94 5.06
N GLN A 46 -4.66 -12.69 4.62
CA GLN A 46 -4.74 -12.37 3.20
C GLN A 46 -3.51 -11.62 2.75
N ASN A 47 -3.14 -11.81 1.50
CA ASN A 47 -2.13 -10.98 0.86
C ASN A 47 -2.82 -9.70 0.42
N CYS A 48 -2.33 -8.57 0.88
CA CYS A 48 -3.02 -7.30 0.67
C CYS A 48 -2.17 -6.29 -0.07
N LEU A 49 -2.82 -5.46 -0.82
CA LEU A 49 -2.18 -4.36 -1.51
C LEU A 49 -2.84 -3.08 -1.03
N LEU A 50 -2.10 -2.30 -0.22
CA LEU A 50 -2.59 -1.02 0.25
C LEU A 50 -2.12 0.06 -0.71
N LEU A 51 -3.04 0.91 -1.13
CA LEU A 51 -2.70 1.98 -2.05
C LEU A 51 -3.20 3.29 -1.49
N PHE A 52 -2.26 4.20 -1.23
CA PHE A 52 -2.58 5.54 -0.76
C PHE A 52 -2.64 6.47 -1.95
N LEU A 53 -3.76 7.12 -2.14
CA LEU A 53 -4.00 7.96 -3.31
C LEU A 53 -4.44 9.36 -2.92
N ASP A 54 -4.10 10.30 -3.79
CA ASP A 54 -4.68 11.62 -3.77
C ASP A 54 -5.50 11.70 -5.05
N GLU A 55 -6.81 11.87 -4.93
CA GLU A 55 -7.67 11.83 -6.11
C GLU A 55 -7.33 12.93 -7.10
N ARG A 56 -6.60 13.94 -6.67
CA ARG A 56 -6.16 15.01 -7.57
C ARG A 56 -4.83 14.71 -8.21
N GLY A 57 -4.19 13.62 -7.81
CA GLY A 57 -2.87 13.29 -8.31
C GLY A 57 -2.90 12.82 -9.74
N GLU A 58 -1.90 13.23 -10.50
CA GLU A 58 -1.86 12.97 -11.92
C GLU A 58 -1.79 11.49 -12.23
N PHE A 59 -0.99 10.74 -11.49
CA PHE A 59 -0.78 9.34 -11.79
C PHE A 59 -1.55 8.40 -10.88
N CYS A 60 -2.40 8.95 -10.02
CA CYS A 60 -3.11 8.10 -9.07
C CYS A 60 -4.15 7.24 -9.75
N LYS A 61 -4.77 7.76 -10.80
CA LYS A 61 -5.76 6.98 -11.54
C LYS A 61 -5.11 5.76 -12.20
N GLN A 62 -3.95 5.96 -12.80
CA GLN A 62 -3.22 4.85 -13.42
C GLN A 62 -2.79 3.84 -12.37
N ALA A 63 -2.29 4.32 -11.22
CA ALA A 63 -1.89 3.43 -10.15
C ALA A 63 -3.06 2.61 -9.64
N LEU A 64 -4.23 3.23 -9.53
CA LEU A 64 -5.41 2.51 -9.08
C LEU A 64 -5.78 1.40 -10.07
N GLN A 65 -5.76 1.70 -11.36
CA GLN A 65 -6.07 0.70 -12.36
C GLN A 65 -5.10 -0.47 -12.33
N ILE A 66 -3.83 -0.18 -12.16
CA ILE A 66 -2.80 -1.21 -12.07
C ILE A 66 -3.01 -2.04 -10.82
N ALA A 67 -3.28 -1.39 -9.69
CA ALA A 67 -3.48 -2.10 -8.44
C ALA A 67 -4.67 -3.04 -8.52
N GLU A 68 -5.75 -2.59 -9.11
CA GLU A 68 -6.93 -3.43 -9.27
C GLU A 68 -6.67 -4.60 -10.19
N SER A 69 -5.98 -4.36 -11.28
CA SER A 69 -5.67 -5.40 -12.24
C SER A 69 -4.74 -6.45 -11.67
N VAL A 70 -3.67 -6.02 -11.02
CA VAL A 70 -2.71 -6.96 -10.44
C VAL A 70 -3.33 -7.70 -9.27
N SER A 71 -4.15 -7.01 -8.47
CA SER A 71 -4.81 -7.68 -7.36
C SER A 71 -5.72 -8.81 -7.84
N LEU A 72 -6.44 -8.57 -8.91
CA LEU A 72 -7.31 -9.59 -9.45
C LEU A 72 -6.48 -10.76 -10.00
N GLN A 73 -5.43 -10.44 -10.72
CA GLN A 73 -4.59 -11.45 -11.37
C GLN A 73 -3.83 -12.30 -10.35
N GLU A 74 -3.33 -11.67 -9.29
CA GLU A 74 -2.48 -12.34 -8.31
C GLU A 74 -3.19 -12.67 -7.01
N ASN A 75 -4.49 -12.52 -6.98
CA ASN A 75 -5.31 -12.86 -5.81
C ASN A 75 -4.92 -12.07 -4.57
N LEU A 76 -4.80 -10.77 -4.72
CA LEU A 76 -4.55 -9.87 -3.61
C LEU A 76 -5.84 -9.19 -3.21
N THR A 77 -5.90 -8.73 -1.97
CA THR A 77 -7.02 -7.93 -1.49
C THR A 77 -6.60 -6.47 -1.56
N PRO A 78 -7.19 -5.69 -2.45
CA PRO A 78 -6.80 -4.28 -2.57
C PRO A 78 -7.54 -3.43 -1.55
N VAL A 79 -6.81 -2.53 -0.91
CA VAL A 79 -7.37 -1.57 0.05
C VAL A 79 -6.90 -0.19 -0.38
N ILE A 80 -7.84 0.66 -0.73
CA ILE A 80 -7.53 1.96 -1.30
C ILE A 80 -7.87 3.03 -0.27
N LEU A 81 -6.89 3.86 0.05
CA LEU A 81 -7.09 4.95 1.00
C LEU A 81 -6.87 6.27 0.30
N TYR A 82 -7.91 7.10 0.28
CA TYR A 82 -7.83 8.40 -0.36
C TYR A 82 -7.48 9.48 0.65
N ILE A 83 -6.70 10.42 0.22
CA ILE A 83 -6.19 11.44 1.13
C ILE A 83 -7.25 12.43 1.59
N GLU A 84 -8.17 12.79 0.74
CA GLU A 84 -9.14 13.81 1.12
C GLU A 84 -10.55 13.26 1.17
N LYS A 85 -11.09 12.92 0.08
CA LYS A 85 -12.40 12.31 0.10
C LYS A 85 -12.45 11.30 -1.02
N GLN A 86 -13.37 10.37 -0.87
CA GLN A 86 -13.52 9.32 -1.85
C GLN A 86 -14.10 9.90 -3.12
N PRO A 87 -13.66 9.42 -4.27
CA PRO A 87 -14.29 9.81 -5.51
C PRO A 87 -15.70 9.25 -5.57
N GLU A 88 -16.50 9.82 -6.41
CA GLU A 88 -17.82 9.30 -6.62
C GLU A 88 -17.75 7.96 -7.33
N ASN A 89 -18.76 7.15 -7.17
CA ASN A 89 -18.88 5.85 -7.84
C ASN A 89 -17.86 4.82 -7.41
N ILE A 90 -17.38 4.92 -6.19
CA ILE A 90 -16.40 3.96 -5.74
C ILE A 90 -17.00 2.61 -5.43
N GLU A 91 -18.28 2.56 -5.16
CA GLU A 91 -18.89 1.30 -4.83
C GLU A 91 -18.91 0.34 -5.99
N ASN A 92 -18.65 0.83 -7.18
CA ASN A 92 -18.64 -0.03 -8.36
C ASN A 92 -17.28 -0.58 -8.70
N ARG A 93 -16.28 -0.32 -7.87
CA ARG A 93 -14.97 -0.84 -8.14
C ARG A 93 -14.85 -2.24 -7.60
N SER A 94 -14.63 -3.17 -8.48
CA SER A 94 -14.67 -4.57 -8.11
C SER A 94 -13.52 -4.92 -7.16
N GLY A 95 -13.86 -5.52 -6.06
CA GLY A 95 -12.89 -6.09 -5.16
C GLY A 95 -12.14 -5.12 -4.28
N ALA A 96 -12.31 -3.84 -4.48
CA ALA A 96 -11.53 -2.87 -3.71
C ALA A 96 -12.32 -2.37 -2.51
N ILE A 97 -11.63 -2.26 -1.39
CA ILE A 97 -12.19 -1.62 -0.21
C ILE A 97 -11.68 -0.19 -0.22
N ILE A 98 -12.60 0.77 -0.28
CA ILE A 98 -12.23 2.17 -0.39
C ILE A 98 -12.62 2.89 0.87
N LEU A 99 -11.64 3.50 1.49
CA LEU A 99 -11.81 4.13 2.78
C LEU A 99 -11.57 5.62 2.67
N GLU A 100 -12.26 6.34 3.52
CA GLU A 100 -12.04 7.77 3.60
C GLU A 100 -10.77 8.02 4.41
N TYR A 101 -9.92 8.86 3.89
CA TYR A 101 -8.63 9.09 4.48
C TYR A 101 -8.70 10.12 5.61
N THR A 102 -8.04 9.87 6.70
CA THR A 102 -8.04 10.78 7.84
C THR A 102 -6.71 11.48 8.07
N GLY A 103 -5.69 11.13 7.32
CA GLY A 103 -4.37 11.73 7.53
C GLY A 103 -3.53 10.98 8.52
N LYS A 104 -4.15 10.38 9.49
CA LYS A 104 -3.42 9.68 10.53
C LYS A 104 -2.82 8.39 10.00
N THR A 105 -3.56 7.66 9.19
CA THR A 105 -3.09 6.39 8.67
C THR A 105 -1.88 6.59 7.77
N ALA A 106 -1.93 7.56 6.87
CA ALA A 106 -0.79 7.81 6.00
C ALA A 106 0.43 8.21 6.80
N SER A 107 0.24 9.00 7.83
CA SER A 107 1.35 9.41 8.69
C SER A 107 1.96 8.22 9.40
N GLU A 108 1.13 7.32 9.88
CA GLU A 108 1.63 6.13 10.58
C GLU A 108 2.38 5.20 9.64
N TYR A 109 2.01 5.18 8.37
CA TYR A 109 2.71 4.37 7.39
C TYR A 109 3.91 5.09 6.78
N GLY A 110 4.14 6.34 7.17
CA GLY A 110 5.27 7.10 6.65
C GLY A 110 5.08 7.55 5.21
N VAL A 111 3.83 7.71 4.78
CA VAL A 111 3.53 8.13 3.41
C VAL A 111 3.78 9.61 3.27
N THR A 112 4.60 9.99 2.30
CA THR A 112 4.91 11.39 2.05
C THR A 112 4.60 11.83 0.64
N GLY A 113 4.22 10.91 -0.22
CA GLY A 113 3.86 11.24 -1.59
C GLY A 113 2.84 10.26 -2.12
N TYR A 114 2.24 10.57 -3.25
CA TYR A 114 1.15 9.77 -3.81
C TYR A 114 1.39 9.54 -5.28
N PRO A 115 1.09 8.37 -5.77
CA PRO A 115 0.61 7.21 -5.02
C PRO A 115 1.74 6.54 -4.26
N THR A 116 1.40 5.88 -3.15
CA THR A 116 2.33 5.01 -2.43
C THR A 116 1.63 3.67 -2.19
N LEU A 117 2.37 2.61 -2.39
CA LEU A 117 1.84 1.28 -2.43
C LEU A 117 2.58 0.39 -1.48
N PHE A 118 1.84 -0.39 -0.69
CA PHE A 118 2.42 -1.35 0.25
C PHE A 118 1.88 -2.73 -0.04
N LEU A 119 2.76 -3.71 -0.05
CA LEU A 119 2.36 -5.10 -0.20
C LEU A 119 2.51 -5.77 1.15
N LEU A 120 1.43 -6.34 1.65
CA LEU A 120 1.41 -6.98 2.96
C LEU A 120 1.20 -8.47 2.81
N ASP A 121 1.91 -9.25 3.61
CA ASP A 121 1.68 -10.70 3.60
C ASP A 121 0.55 -11.06 4.58
N PRO A 122 0.18 -12.34 4.67
CA PRO A 122 -0.96 -12.72 5.52
C PRO A 122 -0.79 -12.41 6.99
N GLU A 123 0.43 -12.23 7.46
CA GLU A 123 0.67 -11.87 8.84
C GLU A 123 0.68 -10.38 9.06
N GLY A 124 0.46 -9.59 8.01
CA GLY A 124 0.48 -8.14 8.13
C GLY A 124 1.86 -7.54 8.09
N THR A 125 2.84 -8.29 7.63
CA THR A 125 4.19 -7.77 7.50
C THR A 125 4.34 -7.06 6.16
N ILE A 126 4.94 -5.88 6.18
CA ILE A 126 5.18 -5.13 4.95
C ILE A 126 6.31 -5.78 4.19
N ARG A 127 6.05 -6.19 2.96
CA ARG A 127 7.04 -6.90 2.16
C ARG A 127 7.56 -6.10 1.00
N PHE A 128 6.88 -5.06 0.59
CA PHE A 128 7.28 -4.27 -0.56
C PHE A 128 6.64 -2.89 -0.46
N VAL A 129 7.38 -1.86 -0.81
CA VAL A 129 6.89 -0.49 -0.83
C VAL A 129 7.29 0.15 -2.15
N LYS A 130 6.35 0.81 -2.79
CA LYS A 130 6.65 1.59 -3.98
C LYS A 130 6.14 3.00 -3.77
N ILE A 131 7.04 3.97 -3.81
CA ILE A 131 6.70 5.36 -3.64
C ILE A 131 6.70 6.01 -5.02
N GLY A 132 5.56 6.58 -5.38
CA GLY A 132 5.42 7.23 -6.66
C GLY A 132 5.03 6.28 -7.77
N TYR A 133 4.90 6.83 -8.96
CA TYR A 133 4.46 6.09 -10.13
C TYR A 133 5.61 5.94 -11.12
N SER A 134 5.66 4.82 -11.78
CA SER A 134 6.56 4.66 -12.91
C SER A 134 5.82 3.89 -13.99
N PRO A 135 6.21 4.05 -15.26
CA PRO A 135 5.58 3.28 -16.33
C PRO A 135 5.74 1.78 -16.18
N LEU A 136 6.69 1.36 -15.34
CA LEU A 136 6.92 -0.07 -15.12
C LEU A 136 6.25 -0.58 -13.86
N LEU A 137 5.32 0.20 -13.30
CA LEU A 137 4.71 -0.18 -12.03
C LEU A 137 4.05 -1.54 -12.07
N ALA A 138 3.34 -1.85 -13.14
CA ALA A 138 2.65 -3.13 -13.23
C ALA A 138 3.66 -4.28 -13.17
N GLU A 139 4.73 -4.18 -13.94
CA GLU A 139 5.74 -5.23 -13.97
C GLU A 139 6.46 -5.34 -12.64
N GLU A 140 6.78 -4.21 -12.03
CA GLU A 140 7.45 -4.21 -10.75
C GLU A 140 6.60 -4.87 -9.69
N LEU A 141 5.32 -4.55 -9.70
CA LEU A 141 4.41 -5.09 -8.71
C LEU A 141 4.20 -6.59 -8.92
N GLU A 142 4.00 -7.00 -10.16
CA GLU A 142 3.83 -8.42 -10.46
C GLU A 142 5.05 -9.21 -10.04
N LEU A 143 6.22 -8.70 -10.32
CA LEU A 143 7.45 -9.39 -9.96
C LEU A 143 7.58 -9.48 -8.44
N ALA A 144 7.29 -8.38 -7.75
CA ALA A 144 7.37 -8.38 -6.29
C ALA A 144 6.41 -9.41 -5.69
N VAL A 145 5.18 -9.46 -6.20
CA VAL A 145 4.21 -10.41 -5.69
C VAL A 145 4.72 -11.82 -5.85
N ARG A 146 5.22 -12.15 -7.03
CA ARG A 146 5.67 -13.50 -7.28
C ARG A 146 6.88 -13.87 -6.45
N GLN A 147 7.84 -12.98 -6.34
CA GLN A 147 9.05 -13.28 -5.62
C GLN A 147 8.88 -13.27 -4.10
N ILE A 148 8.02 -12.40 -3.62
CA ILE A 148 7.91 -12.22 -2.19
C ILE A 148 6.81 -13.07 -1.59
N LEU A 149 5.67 -13.13 -2.24
CA LEU A 149 4.53 -13.84 -1.68
C LEU A 149 4.40 -15.25 -2.16
N HIS A 150 4.60 -15.49 -3.44
CA HIS A 150 4.33 -16.81 -3.98
C HIS A 150 5.49 -17.76 -3.81
N ASP A 151 6.71 -17.25 -3.72
CA ASP A 151 7.85 -18.13 -3.57
C ASP A 151 8.00 -18.69 -2.17
N ARG A 152 7.38 -18.03 -1.18
CA ARG A 152 7.50 -18.50 0.21
C ARG A 152 7.00 -19.91 0.42
N PRO A 153 5.80 -20.24 -0.06
CA PRO A 153 5.33 -21.62 0.11
C PRO A 153 6.22 -22.63 -0.60
N ILE A 154 6.76 -22.26 -1.74
CA ILE A 154 7.63 -23.14 -2.48
C ILE A 154 8.90 -23.39 -1.73
N GLN A 155 9.48 -22.35 -1.15
CA GLN A 155 10.69 -22.51 -0.37
C GLN A 155 10.45 -23.36 0.87
N ALA A 156 9.32 -23.19 1.50
CA ALA A 156 8.99 -24.01 2.65
C ALA A 156 8.93 -25.47 2.26
N GLN A 157 8.43 -25.77 1.08
CA GLN A 157 8.38 -27.13 0.62
C GLN A 157 9.76 -27.71 0.38
N LYS A 158 10.67 -26.88 -0.14
CA LYS A 158 12.00 -27.36 -0.39
C LYS A 158 12.73 -27.75 0.87
N ASN A 159 12.40 -27.10 1.94
CA ASN A 159 13.09 -27.34 3.18
C ASN A 159 12.62 -28.59 3.88
N LYS A 160 11.70 -29.27 3.33
CA LYS A 160 11.26 -30.52 3.85
C LYS A 160 12.00 -31.66 3.20
#